data_1c741ac310dd1ecc567bde19856bbd2d
#
_entry.id   1c741ac310dd1ecc567bde19856bbd2d
#
_cell.length_a   1.000
_cell.length_b   1.000
_cell.length_c   1.000
_cell.angle_alpha   90.00
_cell.angle_beta   90.00
_cell.angle_gamma   90.00
#
_symmetry.space_group_name_H-M   'P 1'
#
loop_
_entity.id
_entity.type
_entity.pdbx_description
1 polymer ?
#
loop_
_entity_poly.entity_id
_entity_poly.type
_entity_poly.pdbx_seq_one_letter_code
_entity_poly.pdbx_strand_id
1 'polypeptide(L)'
;MSDISIAESKIQILYIVDRAPGVSYHLLMSKCMESLYTDFFTFSRSYEELISGNLMDKSQSGAYTGDAVGSTENLTLTDGGRAVLKDLISSLSAPLISHLEEAASEIIRDMAESLIRSSMH
;
A
#
# COMPACT_ATOMS: atom_id res chain seq x y z
N MET A 1 18.48 -7.76 -14.29
CA MET A 1 18.02 -7.62 -13.30
C MET A 1 17.13 -6.59 -13.21
N SER A 2 16.18 -6.68 -12.92
CA SER A 2 15.28 -5.73 -13.06
C SER A 2 14.75 -5.31 -11.79
N ASP A 3 15.58 -4.82 -11.01
CA ASP A 3 15.10 -4.37 -9.78
C ASP A 3 14.36 -3.09 -10.03
N ILE A 4 13.20 -2.96 -9.46
CA ILE A 4 12.50 -1.75 -9.65
C ILE A 4 13.14 -0.71 -8.76
N SER A 5 13.19 0.49 -9.21
CA SER A 5 13.83 1.55 -8.46
C SER A 5 12.96 1.98 -7.29
N ILE A 6 13.58 2.69 -6.36
CA ILE A 6 12.84 3.24 -5.23
C ILE A 6 11.75 4.19 -5.74
N ALA A 7 12.04 4.98 -6.77
CA ALA A 7 11.04 5.91 -7.30
C ALA A 7 9.83 5.16 -7.87
N GLU A 8 10.07 4.08 -8.59
CA GLU A 8 8.96 3.29 -9.12
C GLU A 8 8.18 2.62 -8.01
N SER A 9 8.87 2.10 -7.00
CA SER A 9 8.20 1.48 -5.88
C SER A 9 7.31 2.46 -5.15
N LYS A 10 7.77 3.70 -4.96
CA LYS A 10 6.96 4.71 -4.31
C LYS A 10 5.67 4.98 -5.09
N ILE A 11 5.76 5.10 -6.40
CA ILE A 11 4.57 5.36 -7.21
C ILE A 11 3.59 4.18 -7.10
N GLN A 12 4.10 2.96 -7.10
CA GLN A 12 3.25 1.79 -6.99
C GLN A 12 2.55 1.74 -5.63
N ILE A 13 3.27 2.05 -4.57
CA ILE A 13 2.68 2.08 -3.25
C ILE A 13 1.60 3.16 -3.17
N LEU A 14 1.89 4.35 -3.67
CA LEU A 14 0.91 5.43 -3.66
C LEU A 14 -0.36 5.03 -4.42
N TYR A 15 -0.19 4.39 -5.56
CA TYR A 15 -1.33 3.97 -6.37
C TYR A 15 -2.21 2.98 -5.59
N ILE A 16 -1.59 1.99 -4.98
CA ILE A 16 -2.35 0.96 -4.29
C ILE A 16 -3.06 1.54 -3.06
N VAL A 17 -2.37 2.36 -2.30
CA VAL A 17 -2.96 2.93 -1.09
C VAL A 17 -4.11 3.88 -1.46
N ASP A 18 -3.97 4.59 -2.58
CA ASP A 18 -5.04 5.46 -3.05
C ASP A 18 -6.30 4.67 -3.38
N ARG A 19 -6.14 3.50 -3.98
CA ARG A 19 -7.28 2.66 -4.34
C ARG A 19 -7.82 1.87 -3.17
N ALA A 20 -6.98 1.57 -2.19
CA ALA A 20 -7.39 0.77 -1.04
C ALA A 20 -7.05 1.49 0.25
N PRO A 21 -7.70 2.61 0.53
CA PRO A 21 -7.38 3.37 1.73
C PRO A 21 -7.69 2.56 2.97
N GLY A 22 -6.82 2.63 3.93
CA GLY A 22 -6.94 1.85 5.13
C GLY A 22 -6.25 0.50 5.07
N VAL A 23 -5.56 0.22 3.97
CA VAL A 23 -4.87 -1.07 3.83
C VAL A 23 -3.82 -1.19 4.92
N SER A 24 -3.63 -2.39 5.47
CA SER A 24 -2.62 -2.61 6.49
C SER A 24 -1.24 -2.65 5.88
N TYR A 25 -0.27 -2.31 6.67
CA TYR A 25 1.13 -2.37 6.23
C TYR A 25 1.48 -3.79 5.76
N HIS A 26 1.06 -4.79 6.52
CA HIS A 26 1.42 -6.16 6.19
C HIS A 26 0.80 -6.59 4.86
N LEU A 27 -0.44 -6.25 4.64
CA LEU A 27 -1.11 -6.64 3.40
C LEU A 27 -0.50 -5.92 2.20
N LEU A 28 -0.18 -4.65 2.36
CA LEU A 28 0.46 -3.89 1.30
C LEU A 28 1.83 -4.48 0.97
N MET A 29 2.62 -4.78 2.00
CA MET A 29 3.95 -5.33 1.80
C MET A 29 3.88 -6.68 1.08
N SER A 30 2.98 -7.55 1.53
CA SER A 30 2.83 -8.85 0.93
C SER A 30 2.48 -8.76 -0.55
N LYS A 31 1.55 -7.86 -0.86
CA LYS A 31 1.12 -7.72 -2.25
C LYS A 31 2.23 -7.15 -3.14
N CYS A 32 2.97 -6.19 -2.63
CA CYS A 32 4.06 -5.62 -3.40
C CYS A 32 5.13 -6.68 -3.68
N MET A 33 5.42 -7.50 -2.69
CA MET A 33 6.45 -8.51 -2.87
C MET A 33 5.96 -9.64 -3.77
N GLU A 34 4.70 -10.01 -3.66
CA GLU A 34 4.18 -11.12 -4.46
C GLU A 34 3.83 -10.74 -5.88
N SER A 35 3.19 -9.63 -6.06
CA SER A 35 2.64 -9.28 -7.36
C SER A 35 3.43 -8.25 -8.12
N LEU A 36 4.14 -7.40 -7.42
CA LEU A 36 4.88 -6.33 -8.08
C LEU A 36 6.38 -6.59 -8.07
N TYR A 37 6.77 -7.72 -7.55
CA TYR A 37 8.17 -8.15 -7.56
C TYR A 37 9.11 -7.17 -6.87
N THR A 38 8.61 -6.44 -5.89
CA THR A 38 9.43 -5.52 -5.12
C THR A 38 10.09 -6.30 -4.01
N ASP A 39 11.39 -6.18 -3.84
CA ASP A 39 12.02 -6.87 -2.72
C ASP A 39 11.78 -6.10 -1.43
N PHE A 40 11.98 -6.78 -0.32
CA PHE A 40 11.68 -6.21 0.99
C PHE A 40 12.48 -4.94 1.24
N PHE A 41 13.73 -4.90 0.84
CA PHE A 41 14.58 -3.76 1.09
C PHE A 41 14.07 -2.53 0.34
N THR A 42 13.76 -2.70 -0.93
CA THR A 42 13.22 -1.61 -1.75
C THR A 42 11.88 -1.14 -1.22
N PHE A 43 11.03 -2.10 -0.83
CA PHE A 43 9.73 -1.74 -0.27
C PHE A 43 9.89 -0.95 1.02
N SER A 44 10.73 -1.42 1.93
CA SER A 44 10.91 -0.75 3.22
C SER A 44 11.42 0.66 3.06
N ARG A 45 12.38 0.84 2.17
CA ARG A 45 12.94 2.15 1.94
C ARG A 45 11.92 3.10 1.33
N SER A 46 11.16 2.60 0.36
CA SER A 46 10.12 3.39 -0.28
C SER A 46 9.06 3.80 0.73
N TYR A 47 8.66 2.85 1.56
CA TYR A 47 7.65 3.09 2.58
C TYR A 47 8.13 4.18 3.56
N GLU A 48 9.35 4.04 4.04
CA GLU A 48 9.88 5.02 4.98
C GLU A 48 9.96 6.41 4.37
N GLU A 49 10.34 6.49 3.12
CA GLU A 49 10.45 7.78 2.46
C GLU A 49 9.08 8.41 2.23
N LEU A 50 8.07 7.60 1.96
CA LEU A 50 6.72 8.13 1.79
C LEU A 50 6.16 8.67 3.11
N ILE A 51 6.41 7.97 4.20
CA ILE A 51 5.95 8.42 5.50
C ILE A 51 6.72 9.69 5.93
N SER A 52 8.04 9.65 5.82
CA SER A 52 8.83 10.79 6.27
C SER A 52 8.66 12.01 5.37
N GLY A 53 8.31 11.79 4.11
CA GLY A 53 8.03 12.89 3.20
C GLY A 53 6.60 13.41 3.29
N ASN A 54 5.83 12.84 4.20
CA ASN A 54 4.47 13.29 4.45
C ASN A 54 3.54 13.07 3.25
N LEU A 55 3.82 12.05 2.47
CA LEU A 55 2.95 11.70 1.35
C LEU A 55 1.97 10.59 1.74
N MET A 56 2.24 9.89 2.83
CA MET A 56 1.39 8.81 3.30
C MET A 56 1.34 8.88 4.81
N ASP A 57 0.16 8.61 5.37
CA ASP A 57 -0.03 8.57 6.80
C ASP A 57 -0.30 7.17 7.28
N LYS A 58 0.13 6.86 8.48
CA LYS A 58 -0.23 5.61 9.09
C LYS A 58 -0.96 5.86 10.38
N SER A 59 -1.99 5.09 10.65
CA SER A 59 -2.69 5.16 11.90
C SER A 59 -2.88 3.76 12.42
N GLN A 60 -2.85 3.60 13.72
CA GLN A 60 -3.08 2.30 14.25
C GLN A 60 -4.53 2.07 14.44
N SER A 61 -4.93 0.85 14.28
CA SER A 61 -6.28 0.51 14.45
C SER A 61 -6.61 0.69 15.88
N GLY A 62 -7.51 1.53 16.15
CA GLY A 62 -7.74 1.81 17.50
C GLY A 62 -8.33 0.74 18.33
N ALA A 63 -8.76 -0.25 17.69
CA ALA A 63 -9.45 -1.18 18.45
C ALA A 63 -8.61 -2.09 19.22
N TYR A 64 -7.46 -2.01 19.21
CA TYR A 64 -6.80 -2.98 19.62
C TYR A 64 -6.51 -3.28 20.87
N THR A 65 -6.39 -4.18 21.18
CA THR A 65 -6.40 -4.67 22.30
C THR A 65 -5.29 -5.38 22.65
N GLY A 66 -4.79 -5.32 23.42
CA GLY A 66 -3.87 -6.01 24.03
C GLY A 66 -2.84 -6.78 23.43
N ASP A 67 -3.04 -7.35 22.33
CA ASP A 67 -2.10 -8.17 22.00
C ASP A 67 -1.26 -7.62 21.13
N ALA A 68 -0.79 -6.68 21.22
CA ALA A 68 -0.02 -6.00 20.40
C ALA A 68 0.69 -6.60 19.34
N VAL A 69 0.73 -7.75 19.29
CA VAL A 69 1.42 -8.34 18.29
C VAL A 69 0.76 -8.02 17.08
N GLY A 70 1.34 -7.43 16.23
CA GLY A 70 0.69 -7.25 15.05
C GLY A 70 -0.16 -6.08 15.02
N SER A 71 0.10 -5.13 15.78
CA SER A 71 -0.68 -3.99 15.66
C SER A 71 -0.64 -3.58 14.23
N THR A 72 -1.75 -3.36 13.62
CA THR A 72 -1.81 -3.12 12.25
C THR A 72 -1.79 -1.69 12.03
N GLU A 73 -0.87 -1.22 11.29
CA GLU A 73 -0.86 0.13 10.84
C GLU A 73 -1.74 0.20 9.61
N ASN A 74 -2.65 1.11 9.60
CA ASN A 74 -3.53 1.33 8.45
C ASN A 74 -3.03 2.54 7.70
N LEU A 75 -2.99 2.43 6.41
CA LEU A 75 -2.32 3.43 5.58
C LEU A 75 -3.30 4.20 4.73
N THR A 76 -3.07 5.50 4.63
CA THR A 76 -3.85 6.34 3.72
C THR A 76 -2.91 7.38 3.12
N LEU A 77 -3.27 7.95 1.99
CA LEU A 77 -2.47 9.01 1.41
C LEU A 77 -2.83 10.34 2.06
N THR A 78 -1.85 11.21 2.15
CA THR A 78 -2.11 12.59 2.50
C THR A 78 -2.58 13.32 1.25
N ASP A 79 -3.00 14.55 1.40
CA ASP A 79 -3.34 15.38 0.23
C ASP A 79 -2.11 15.55 -0.66
N GLY A 80 -0.93 15.71 -0.05
CA GLY A 80 0.30 15.79 -0.83
C GLY A 80 0.57 14.51 -1.60
N GLY A 81 0.30 13.37 -0.98
CA GLY A 81 0.48 12.09 -1.66
C GLY A 81 -0.43 11.93 -2.86
N ARG A 82 -1.68 12.35 -2.70
CA ARG A 82 -2.63 12.29 -3.82
C ARG A 82 -2.22 13.22 -4.95
N ALA A 83 -1.71 14.40 -4.62
CA ALA A 83 -1.27 15.34 -5.65
C ALA A 83 -0.07 14.80 -6.41
N VAL A 84 0.88 14.22 -5.69
CA VAL A 84 2.05 13.63 -6.33
C VAL A 84 1.64 12.47 -7.23
N LEU A 85 0.75 11.61 -6.75
CA LEU A 85 0.30 10.49 -7.56
C LEU A 85 -0.39 10.97 -8.83
N LYS A 86 -1.23 11.98 -8.71
CA LYS A 86 -1.95 12.50 -9.86
C LYS A 86 -0.97 13.00 -10.92
N ASP A 87 0.09 13.66 -10.49
CA ASP A 87 1.07 14.16 -11.43
C ASP A 87 1.89 13.04 -12.07
N LEU A 88 2.16 11.99 -11.31
CA LEU A 88 3.04 10.95 -11.80
C LEU A 88 2.34 9.82 -12.52
N ILE A 89 1.04 9.71 -12.36
CA ILE A 89 0.34 8.57 -12.92
C ILE A 89 0.43 8.54 -14.43
N SER A 90 0.54 9.68 -15.05
CA SER A 90 0.63 9.73 -16.50
C SER A 90 1.95 9.19 -17.02
N SER A 91 2.93 9.01 -16.14
CA SER A 91 4.20 8.46 -16.56
C SER A 91 4.20 6.94 -16.52
N LEU A 92 3.14 6.33 -16.01
CA LEU A 92 3.08 4.88 -15.93
C LEU A 92 2.50 4.31 -17.21
N SER A 93 3.00 3.17 -17.61
CA SER A 93 2.48 2.53 -18.81
C SER A 93 1.12 1.93 -18.54
N ALA A 94 0.32 1.79 -19.58
CA ALA A 94 -1.01 1.21 -19.43
C ALA A 94 -0.97 -0.22 -18.88
N PRO A 95 -0.06 -1.09 -19.32
CA PRO A 95 0.02 -2.41 -18.73
C PRO A 95 0.35 -2.38 -17.25
N LEU A 96 1.20 -1.46 -16.82
CA LEU A 96 1.54 -1.36 -15.42
C LEU A 96 0.34 -0.89 -14.61
N ILE A 97 -0.41 0.09 -15.12
CA ILE A 97 -1.59 0.56 -14.44
C ILE A 97 -2.61 -0.57 -14.28
N SER A 98 -2.82 -1.35 -15.33
CA SER A 98 -3.71 -2.50 -15.25
C SER A 98 -3.26 -3.48 -14.17
N HIS A 99 -1.97 -3.73 -14.10
CA HIS A 99 -1.44 -4.66 -13.11
C HIS A 99 -1.63 -4.11 -11.70
N LEU A 100 -1.43 -2.81 -11.52
CA LEU A 100 -1.63 -2.18 -10.22
C LEU A 100 -3.11 -2.19 -9.82
N GLU A 101 -4.01 -2.00 -10.77
CA GLU A 101 -5.43 -2.07 -10.49
C GLU A 101 -5.83 -3.47 -10.05
N GLU A 102 -5.26 -4.48 -10.68
CA GLU A 102 -5.52 -5.84 -10.31
C GLU A 102 -5.03 -6.12 -8.89
N ALA A 103 -3.83 -5.68 -8.57
CA ALA A 103 -3.28 -5.88 -7.25
C ALA A 103 -4.12 -5.17 -6.19
N ALA A 104 -4.56 -3.95 -6.49
CA ALA A 104 -5.39 -3.20 -5.56
C ALA A 104 -6.75 -3.87 -5.35
N SER A 105 -7.32 -4.43 -6.42
CA SER A 105 -8.59 -5.13 -6.31
C SER A 105 -8.48 -6.35 -5.43
N GLU A 106 -7.37 -7.07 -5.52
CA GLU A 106 -7.15 -8.23 -4.68
C GLU A 106 -7.01 -7.82 -3.22
N ILE A 107 -6.34 -6.72 -2.96
CA ILE A 107 -6.23 -6.21 -1.61
C ILE A 107 -7.60 -5.84 -1.06
N ILE A 108 -8.40 -5.15 -1.85
CA ILE A 108 -9.74 -4.76 -1.40
C ILE A 108 -10.57 -5.99 -1.07
N ARG A 109 -10.45 -7.03 -1.87
CA ARG A 109 -11.17 -8.26 -1.60
C ARG A 109 -10.70 -8.89 -0.30
N ASP A 110 -9.40 -8.90 -0.06
CA ASP A 110 -8.84 -9.47 1.16
C ASP A 110 -9.27 -8.67 2.38
N MET A 111 -9.35 -7.36 2.26
CA MET A 111 -9.81 -6.51 3.33
C MET A 111 -11.27 -6.80 3.65
N ALA A 112 -12.09 -6.96 2.63
CA ALA A 112 -13.51 -7.25 2.82
C ALA A 112 -13.71 -8.62 3.48
N GLU A 113 -12.94 -9.59 3.07
CA GLU A 113 -13.02 -10.92 3.67
C GLU A 113 -12.62 -10.89 5.14
N SER A 114 -11.63 -10.11 5.47
CA SER A 114 -11.20 -9.98 6.83
C SER A 114 -12.28 -9.35 7.70
N LEU A 115 -12.97 -8.36 7.18
CA LEU A 115 -14.07 -7.74 7.91
C LEU A 115 -15.23 -8.69 8.10
N ILE A 116 -15.57 -9.45 7.09
CA ILE A 116 -16.64 -10.42 7.18
C ILE A 116 -16.30 -11.47 8.23
N ARG A 117 -15.08 -11.95 8.21
CA ARG A 117 -14.65 -12.94 9.15
C ARG A 117 -14.71 -12.43 10.58
N SER A 118 -14.35 -11.16 10.77
CA SER A 118 -14.42 -10.56 12.08
C SER A 118 -15.83 -10.44 12.57
N SER A 119 -16.78 -10.17 11.71
CA SER A 119 -18.12 -9.97 12.16
C SER A 119 -18.90 -11.25 12.34
N MET A 120 -18.31 -12.38 11.96
CA MET A 120 -19.02 -13.61 12.10
C MET A 120 -18.78 -14.28 13.43
N HIS A 121 -18.19 -13.66 14.34
CA HIS A 121 -18.03 -14.30 15.63
C HIS A 121 -19.24 -14.21 16.47
#